data_2fb58e2fa9c73a0fe3078a61927869db
#
_entry.id   2fb58e2fa9c73a0fe3078a61927869db
#
_cell.length_a   1.000
_cell.length_b   1.000
_cell.length_c   1.000
_cell.angle_alpha   90.00
_cell.angle_beta   90.00
_cell.angle_gamma   90.00
#
_symmetry.space_group_name_H-M   'P 1'
#
loop_
_entity.id
_entity.type
_entity.pdbx_description
1 polymer ?
#
loop_
_entity_poly.entity_id
_entity_poly.type
_entity_poly.pdbx_seq_one_letter_code
_entity_poly.pdbx_strand_id
1 'polypeptide(L)'
;AVTFLRLPDGAVPTPESPGFPAAMVLCRDRIAALTPKIIFLPWRSDPHPDHRATWQLIHAALTDLSLSPRSIEYPIWDWDEAQRSEVPEPDRFTAWRLDITQVVEKKKQAIAAYRSQTTNLIDDDPEGFRLTPEMLANFTRPWEVYLEEIK
;
A
#
# COMPACT_ATOMS: atom_id res chain seq x y z
N ALA A 1 8.01 15.41 3.80
CA ALA A 1 7.05 16.14 2.94
C ALA A 1 6.14 15.13 2.26
N VAL A 2 4.85 15.44 2.11
CA VAL A 2 3.87 14.64 1.37
C VAL A 2 3.74 15.24 -0.04
N THR A 3 3.64 14.37 -1.05
CA THR A 3 3.36 14.77 -2.43
C THR A 3 2.17 13.98 -2.94
N PHE A 4 1.15 14.66 -3.43
CA PHE A 4 -0.01 14.05 -4.05
C PHE A 4 0.20 13.99 -5.56
N LEU A 5 0.21 12.79 -6.14
CA LEU A 5 0.32 12.59 -7.59
C LEU A 5 -1.02 12.81 -8.30
N ARG A 6 -2.12 12.93 -7.55
CA ARG A 6 -3.47 13.21 -8.04
C ARG A 6 -3.98 12.16 -9.04
N LEU A 7 -3.55 10.92 -8.89
CA LEU A 7 -4.18 9.81 -9.59
C LEU A 7 -5.57 9.56 -9.02
N PRO A 8 -6.53 9.11 -9.84
CA PRO A 8 -7.90 8.91 -9.39
C PRO A 8 -7.98 7.73 -8.40
N ASP A 9 -8.76 7.91 -7.32
CA ASP A 9 -9.09 6.87 -6.38
C ASP A 9 -10.05 5.85 -7.02
N GLY A 10 -9.84 4.56 -6.77
CA GLY A 10 -10.59 3.47 -7.37
C GLY A 10 -10.28 3.22 -8.86
N ALA A 11 -9.37 3.99 -9.48
CA ALA A 11 -9.04 3.92 -10.90
C ALA A 11 -7.58 4.31 -11.20
N VAL A 12 -6.65 3.93 -10.34
CA VAL A 12 -5.22 4.10 -10.59
C VAL A 12 -4.85 3.37 -11.88
N PRO A 13 -4.17 4.04 -12.86
CA PRO A 13 -3.87 3.45 -14.15
C PRO A 13 -3.06 2.14 -14.04
N THR A 14 -3.53 1.10 -14.73
CA THR A 14 -2.83 -0.18 -14.91
C THR A 14 -2.05 -0.20 -16.23
N PRO A 15 -1.10 -1.13 -16.44
CA PRO A 15 -0.31 -1.22 -17.67
C PRO A 15 -1.13 -1.22 -18.96
N GLU A 16 -2.36 -1.74 -18.92
CA GLU A 16 -3.25 -1.84 -20.06
C GLU A 16 -4.05 -0.54 -20.31
N SER A 17 -4.04 0.39 -19.34
CA SER A 17 -4.84 1.62 -19.44
C SER A 17 -4.10 2.71 -20.24
N PRO A 18 -4.82 3.54 -21.03
CA PRO A 18 -4.20 4.64 -21.76
C PRO A 18 -3.51 5.68 -20.86
N GLY A 19 -3.92 5.78 -19.59
CA GLY A 19 -3.33 6.70 -18.62
C GLY A 19 -2.01 6.25 -18.00
N PHE A 20 -1.63 4.97 -18.17
CA PHE A 20 -0.45 4.40 -17.53
C PHE A 20 0.86 5.13 -17.87
N PRO A 21 1.17 5.45 -19.14
CA PRO A 21 2.42 6.13 -19.47
C PRO A 21 2.56 7.49 -18.77
N ALA A 22 1.49 8.26 -18.70
CA ALA A 22 1.51 9.57 -18.03
C ALA A 22 1.68 9.43 -16.50
N ALA A 23 0.96 8.48 -15.88
CA ALA A 23 1.09 8.19 -14.46
C ALA A 23 2.48 7.67 -14.11
N MET A 24 3.05 6.80 -14.95
CA MET A 24 4.41 6.27 -14.78
C MET A 24 5.47 7.39 -14.84
N VAL A 25 5.32 8.35 -15.75
CA VAL A 25 6.23 9.52 -15.82
C VAL A 25 6.19 10.34 -14.52
N LEU A 26 5.01 10.56 -13.93
CA LEU A 26 4.90 11.26 -12.63
C LEU A 26 5.64 10.52 -11.52
N CYS A 27 5.50 9.21 -11.45
CA CYS A 27 6.22 8.36 -10.49
C CYS A 27 7.73 8.41 -10.73
N ARG A 28 8.15 8.23 -12.00
CA ARG A 28 9.55 8.28 -12.43
C ARG A 28 10.24 9.57 -12.03
N ASP A 29 9.65 10.71 -12.37
CA ASP A 29 10.24 12.02 -12.08
C ASP A 29 10.41 12.24 -10.58
N ARG A 30 9.46 11.70 -9.78
CA ARG A 30 9.55 11.78 -8.33
C ARG A 30 10.63 10.88 -7.75
N ILE A 31 10.73 9.66 -8.24
CA ILE A 31 11.75 8.68 -7.83
C ILE A 31 13.14 9.19 -8.24
N ALA A 32 13.30 9.73 -9.44
CA ALA A 32 14.56 10.31 -9.93
C ALA A 32 15.02 11.47 -9.04
N ALA A 33 14.10 12.35 -8.62
CA ALA A 33 14.42 13.48 -7.73
C ALA A 33 14.81 13.04 -6.31
N LEU A 34 14.27 11.91 -5.81
CA LEU A 34 14.51 11.43 -4.45
C LEU A 34 15.66 10.44 -4.36
N THR A 35 15.95 9.70 -5.44
CA THR A 35 16.93 8.59 -5.47
C THR A 35 16.89 7.72 -4.23
N PRO A 36 15.73 7.12 -3.91
CA PRO A 36 15.53 6.43 -2.64
C PRO A 36 16.38 5.15 -2.56
N LYS A 37 16.91 4.86 -1.38
CA LYS A 37 17.58 3.58 -1.09
C LYS A 37 16.59 2.48 -0.70
N ILE A 38 15.45 2.88 -0.13
CA ILE A 38 14.37 1.99 0.31
C ILE A 38 13.05 2.57 -0.15
N ILE A 39 12.17 1.72 -0.67
CA ILE A 39 10.80 2.08 -1.03
C ILE A 39 9.83 1.13 -0.30
N PHE A 40 8.81 1.69 0.32
CA PHE A 40 7.69 0.94 0.86
C PHE A 40 6.52 0.99 -0.12
N LEU A 41 5.95 -0.17 -0.44
CA LEU A 41 4.88 -0.33 -1.42
C LEU A 41 3.75 -1.21 -0.86
N PRO A 42 2.50 -1.02 -1.29
CA PRO A 42 1.49 -2.04 -1.08
C PRO A 42 1.94 -3.38 -1.65
N TRP A 43 1.48 -4.49 -1.03
CA TRP A 43 1.73 -5.83 -1.54
C TRP A 43 1.26 -5.98 -2.99
N ARG A 44 2.13 -6.57 -3.85
CA ARG A 44 1.90 -6.69 -5.30
C ARG A 44 0.66 -7.50 -5.67
N SER A 45 0.23 -8.42 -4.82
CA SER A 45 -0.96 -9.24 -4.98
C SER A 45 -2.08 -8.85 -4.01
N ASP A 46 -2.03 -7.63 -3.45
CA ASP A 46 -3.09 -7.13 -2.57
C ASP A 46 -4.46 -7.19 -3.29
N PRO A 47 -5.56 -7.59 -2.61
CA PRO A 47 -6.89 -7.65 -3.22
C PRO A 47 -7.36 -6.34 -3.85
N HIS A 48 -6.93 -5.18 -3.33
CA HIS A 48 -7.34 -3.88 -3.86
C HIS A 48 -6.65 -3.55 -5.19
N PRO A 49 -7.41 -3.22 -6.26
CA PRO A 49 -6.83 -2.96 -7.58
C PRO A 49 -5.85 -1.77 -7.60
N ASP A 50 -6.14 -0.69 -6.86
CA ASP A 50 -5.24 0.48 -6.81
C ASP A 50 -3.91 0.16 -6.13
N HIS A 51 -3.89 -0.77 -5.17
CA HIS A 51 -2.66 -1.21 -4.53
C HIS A 51 -1.76 -1.94 -5.53
N ARG A 52 -2.32 -2.86 -6.30
CA ARG A 52 -1.60 -3.56 -7.39
C ARG A 52 -1.13 -2.60 -8.47
N ALA A 53 -2.00 -1.67 -8.91
CA ALA A 53 -1.66 -0.65 -9.90
C ALA A 53 -0.55 0.27 -9.40
N THR A 54 -0.57 0.67 -8.13
CA THR A 54 0.50 1.46 -7.50
C THR A 54 1.83 0.71 -7.55
N TRP A 55 1.84 -0.57 -7.19
CA TRP A 55 3.05 -1.39 -7.28
C TRP A 55 3.58 -1.44 -8.73
N GLN A 56 2.70 -1.68 -9.72
CA GLN A 56 3.05 -1.77 -11.14
C GLN A 56 3.64 -0.45 -11.65
N LEU A 57 3.04 0.69 -11.32
CA LEU A 57 3.53 2.02 -11.71
C LEU A 57 4.93 2.30 -11.16
N ILE A 58 5.15 2.04 -9.89
CA ILE A 58 6.45 2.28 -9.25
C ILE A 58 7.50 1.34 -9.83
N HIS A 59 7.15 0.07 -10.05
CA HIS A 59 8.08 -0.91 -10.61
C HIS A 59 8.48 -0.57 -12.05
N ALA A 60 7.52 -0.13 -12.88
CA ALA A 60 7.79 0.36 -14.23
C ALA A 60 8.71 1.59 -14.21
N ALA A 61 8.46 2.55 -13.32
CA ALA A 61 9.29 3.74 -13.17
C ALA A 61 10.72 3.41 -12.71
N LEU A 62 10.89 2.46 -11.79
CA LEU A 62 12.21 1.99 -11.34
C LEU A 62 12.97 1.30 -12.48
N THR A 63 12.28 0.50 -13.27
CA THR A 63 12.86 -0.17 -14.45
C THR A 63 13.35 0.84 -15.47
N ASP A 64 12.52 1.84 -15.81
CA ASP A 64 12.87 2.92 -16.76
C ASP A 64 14.11 3.71 -16.28
N LEU A 65 14.23 3.95 -14.97
CA LEU A 65 15.37 4.62 -14.37
C LEU A 65 16.60 3.71 -14.16
N SER A 66 16.50 2.42 -14.40
CA SER A 66 17.53 1.42 -14.07
C SER A 66 17.95 1.48 -12.58
N LEU A 67 16.98 1.73 -11.69
CA LEU A 67 17.19 1.78 -10.24
C LEU A 67 16.68 0.51 -9.57
N SER A 68 17.42 0.05 -8.55
CA SER A 68 17.07 -1.14 -7.76
C SER A 68 17.16 -0.86 -6.26
N PRO A 69 16.29 0.03 -5.72
CA PRO A 69 16.23 0.23 -4.28
C PRO A 69 15.77 -1.04 -3.57
N ARG A 70 15.99 -1.12 -2.27
CA ARG A 70 15.36 -2.13 -1.45
C ARG A 70 13.85 -1.88 -1.42
N SER A 71 13.07 -2.81 -1.97
CA SER A 71 11.61 -2.72 -2.01
C SER A 71 11.02 -3.55 -0.88
N ILE A 72 10.22 -2.91 -0.03
CA ILE A 72 9.55 -3.52 1.11
C ILE A 72 8.05 -3.39 0.88
N GLU A 73 7.37 -4.53 0.79
CA GLU A 73 5.94 -4.58 0.53
C GLU A 73 5.16 -4.80 1.83
N TYR A 74 3.98 -4.20 1.94
CA TYR A 74 3.13 -4.32 3.12
C TYR A 74 1.71 -4.71 2.73
N PRO A 75 1.12 -5.75 3.38
CA PRO A 75 -0.25 -6.18 3.15
C PRO A 75 -1.23 -5.19 3.79
N ILE A 76 -2.33 -4.89 3.09
CA ILE A 76 -3.43 -4.08 3.60
C ILE A 76 -4.71 -4.92 3.65
N TRP A 77 -5.22 -5.36 2.51
CA TRP A 77 -6.46 -6.13 2.44
C TRP A 77 -6.26 -7.63 2.59
N ASP A 78 -5.04 -8.12 2.50
CA ASP A 78 -4.70 -9.54 2.74
C ASP A 78 -5.00 -10.03 4.17
N TRP A 79 -5.26 -9.12 5.10
CA TRP A 79 -5.72 -9.48 6.44
C TRP A 79 -7.15 -10.01 6.46
N ASP A 80 -7.94 -9.75 5.44
CA ASP A 80 -9.23 -10.36 5.20
C ASP A 80 -9.03 -11.64 4.38
N GLU A 81 -9.11 -12.80 5.04
CA GLU A 81 -8.90 -14.11 4.40
C GLU A 81 -9.90 -14.38 3.28
N ALA A 82 -11.10 -13.81 3.35
CA ALA A 82 -12.12 -13.96 2.31
C ALA A 82 -11.78 -13.22 1.02
N GLN A 83 -10.97 -12.18 1.11
CA GLN A 83 -10.56 -11.36 -0.05
C GLN A 83 -9.16 -11.72 -0.55
N ARG A 84 -8.38 -12.44 0.24
CA ARG A 84 -7.00 -12.79 -0.13
C ARG A 84 -6.98 -13.62 -1.41
N SER A 85 -6.26 -13.12 -2.43
CA SER A 85 -6.11 -13.79 -3.72
C SER A 85 -4.89 -14.72 -3.76
N GLU A 86 -3.81 -14.35 -3.09
CA GLU A 86 -2.55 -15.08 -3.11
C GLU A 86 -1.87 -15.06 -1.74
N VAL A 87 -1.17 -16.14 -1.44
CA VAL A 87 -0.27 -16.23 -0.28
C VAL A 87 1.17 -16.11 -0.79
N PRO A 88 2.03 -15.27 -0.18
CA PRO A 88 3.41 -15.17 -0.59
C PRO A 88 4.11 -16.52 -0.56
N GLU A 89 4.77 -16.88 -1.65
CA GLU A 89 5.57 -18.12 -1.75
C GLU A 89 6.79 -18.04 -0.86
N PRO A 90 6.99 -18.96 0.09
CA PRO A 90 8.07 -18.87 1.10
C PRO A 90 9.48 -18.92 0.52
N ASP A 91 9.67 -19.48 -0.67
CA ASP A 91 10.92 -19.54 -1.40
C ASP A 91 11.22 -18.30 -2.25
N ARG A 92 10.21 -17.43 -2.44
CA ARG A 92 10.35 -16.16 -3.17
C ARG A 92 10.33 -14.93 -2.26
N PHE A 93 9.70 -15.03 -1.10
CA PHE A 93 9.52 -13.91 -0.19
C PHE A 93 9.94 -14.24 1.23
N THR A 94 10.63 -13.31 1.84
CA THR A 94 10.85 -13.28 3.29
C THR A 94 9.77 -12.42 3.93
N ALA A 95 9.00 -13.00 4.85
CA ALA A 95 8.08 -12.25 5.70
C ALA A 95 8.75 -11.95 7.05
N TRP A 96 8.67 -10.72 7.51
CA TRP A 96 9.22 -10.32 8.79
C TRP A 96 8.29 -9.36 9.54
N ARG A 97 8.48 -9.28 10.85
CA ARG A 97 7.71 -8.38 11.73
C ARG A 97 8.58 -7.28 12.28
N LEU A 98 8.05 -6.06 12.24
CA LEU A 98 8.62 -4.92 12.95
C LEU A 98 7.86 -4.72 14.26
N ASP A 99 8.55 -4.78 15.39
CA ASP A 99 8.00 -4.40 16.68
C ASP A 99 7.78 -2.88 16.73
N ILE A 100 6.52 -2.47 16.91
CA ILE A 100 6.11 -1.07 17.02
C ILE A 100 5.49 -0.77 18.39
N THR A 101 5.72 -1.61 19.39
CA THR A 101 5.12 -1.47 20.73
C THR A 101 5.27 -0.04 21.28
N GLN A 102 6.43 0.59 21.07
CA GLN A 102 6.69 1.94 21.60
C GLN A 102 5.94 3.05 20.84
N VAL A 103 5.42 2.78 19.66
CA VAL A 103 4.74 3.77 18.81
C VAL A 103 3.30 3.37 18.45
N VAL A 104 2.83 2.22 18.91
CA VAL A 104 1.51 1.69 18.55
C VAL A 104 0.38 2.66 18.91
N GLU A 105 0.50 3.38 20.02
CA GLU A 105 -0.51 4.37 20.43
C GLU A 105 -0.56 5.57 19.47
N LYS A 106 0.58 5.99 18.91
CA LYS A 106 0.61 7.01 17.84
C LYS A 106 -0.06 6.50 16.58
N LYS A 107 0.16 5.23 16.23
CA LYS A 107 -0.51 4.60 15.09
C LYS A 107 -2.02 4.56 15.28
N LYS A 108 -2.51 4.16 16.46
CA LYS A 108 -3.95 4.16 16.77
C LYS A 108 -4.55 5.57 16.68
N GLN A 109 -3.86 6.59 17.17
CA GLN A 109 -4.29 7.97 17.02
C GLN A 109 -4.34 8.42 15.55
N ALA A 110 -3.36 8.02 14.75
CA ALA A 110 -3.36 8.30 13.31
C ALA A 110 -4.54 7.63 12.59
N ILE A 111 -4.83 6.35 12.91
CA ILE A 111 -6.00 5.64 12.37
C ILE A 111 -7.29 6.34 12.76
N ALA A 112 -7.44 6.73 14.04
CA ALA A 112 -8.64 7.42 14.54
C ALA A 112 -8.87 8.80 13.88
N ALA A 113 -7.84 9.40 13.28
CA ALA A 113 -7.98 10.65 12.52
C ALA A 113 -8.73 10.47 11.19
N TYR A 114 -8.81 9.26 10.66
CA TYR A 114 -9.63 8.91 9.47
C TYR A 114 -11.09 8.73 9.85
N ARG A 115 -11.71 9.80 10.33
CA ARG A 115 -13.06 9.79 10.92
C ARG A 115 -14.13 9.28 9.98
N SER A 116 -14.03 9.52 8.67
CA SER A 116 -14.99 9.01 7.68
C SER A 116 -14.99 7.47 7.60
N GLN A 117 -13.89 6.82 7.96
CA GLN A 117 -13.76 5.36 7.92
C GLN A 117 -13.83 4.69 9.31
N THR A 118 -13.69 5.47 10.39
CA THR A 118 -13.65 4.93 11.75
C THR A 118 -14.85 5.32 12.61
N THR A 119 -15.75 6.17 12.09
CA THR A 119 -16.93 6.65 12.81
C THR A 119 -18.15 6.68 11.87
N ASN A 120 -19.31 7.05 12.43
CA ASN A 120 -20.54 7.30 11.66
C ASN A 120 -20.59 8.72 11.10
N LEU A 121 -19.47 9.31 10.71
CA LEU A 121 -19.44 10.67 10.17
C LEU A 121 -20.20 10.78 8.83
N ILE A 122 -20.11 9.72 8.00
CA ILE A 122 -20.88 9.57 6.77
C ILE A 122 -22.00 8.58 7.09
N ASP A 123 -23.24 9.04 7.15
CA ASP A 123 -24.43 8.26 7.53
C ASP A 123 -25.50 8.22 6.43
N ASP A 124 -25.29 8.95 5.35
CA ASP A 124 -26.16 9.07 4.19
C ASP A 124 -25.75 8.18 2.99
N ASP A 125 -24.63 7.46 3.10
CA ASP A 125 -24.17 6.49 2.11
C ASP A 125 -24.21 5.06 2.69
N PRO A 126 -25.21 4.24 2.34
CA PRO A 126 -25.32 2.87 2.83
C PRO A 126 -24.21 1.95 2.32
N GLU A 127 -23.57 2.30 1.18
CA GLU A 127 -22.43 1.58 0.60
C GLU A 127 -21.08 2.16 1.09
N GLY A 128 -21.10 3.17 1.93
CA GLY A 128 -19.92 3.86 2.45
C GLY A 128 -19.02 2.91 3.20
N PHE A 129 -17.73 2.87 2.82
CA PHE A 129 -16.73 2.00 3.43
C PHE A 129 -16.47 2.40 4.88
N ARG A 130 -16.47 1.41 5.78
CA ARG A 130 -16.06 1.56 7.18
C ARG A 130 -15.16 0.42 7.60
N LEU A 131 -14.14 0.76 8.37
CA LEU A 131 -13.28 -0.23 9.02
C LEU A 131 -14.06 -0.91 10.16
N THR A 132 -14.25 -2.22 10.05
CA THR A 132 -14.87 -2.99 11.13
C THR A 132 -13.92 -3.13 12.31
N PRO A 133 -14.42 -3.44 13.53
CA PRO A 133 -13.56 -3.73 14.68
C PRO A 133 -12.53 -4.83 14.40
N GLU A 134 -12.89 -5.86 13.63
CA GLU A 134 -12.03 -6.97 13.24
C GLU A 134 -10.89 -6.48 12.32
N MET A 135 -11.20 -5.63 11.34
CA MET A 135 -10.19 -5.01 10.47
C MET A 135 -9.25 -4.12 11.28
N LEU A 136 -9.81 -3.27 12.16
CA LEU A 136 -9.00 -2.41 13.04
C LEU A 136 -8.07 -3.21 13.94
N ALA A 137 -8.50 -4.38 14.44
CA ALA A 137 -7.67 -5.27 15.24
C ALA A 137 -6.39 -5.70 14.50
N ASN A 138 -6.44 -5.86 13.18
CA ASN A 138 -5.26 -6.19 12.38
C ASN A 138 -4.24 -5.05 12.35
N PHE A 139 -4.70 -3.81 12.31
CA PHE A 139 -3.84 -2.63 12.20
C PHE A 139 -3.40 -2.04 13.54
N THR A 140 -3.99 -2.48 14.65
CA THR A 140 -3.68 -1.97 15.99
C THR A 140 -2.80 -2.90 16.84
N ARG A 141 -2.24 -3.95 16.22
CA ARG A 141 -1.26 -4.85 16.83
C ARG A 141 0.04 -4.11 17.15
N PRO A 142 0.83 -4.58 18.15
CA PRO A 142 2.12 -3.96 18.49
C PRO A 142 3.24 -4.31 17.51
N TRP A 143 2.90 -4.77 16.33
CA TRP A 143 3.83 -5.13 15.25
C TRP A 143 3.20 -4.92 13.88
N GLU A 144 4.04 -4.71 12.88
CA GLU A 144 3.68 -4.65 11.47
C GLU A 144 4.35 -5.78 10.70
N VAL A 145 3.71 -6.25 9.64
CA VAL A 145 4.25 -7.28 8.74
C VAL A 145 4.72 -6.63 7.45
N TYR A 146 5.86 -7.10 7.00
CA TYR A 146 6.46 -6.69 5.74
C TYR A 146 6.91 -7.92 4.96
N LEU A 147 6.89 -7.79 3.64
CA LEU A 147 7.32 -8.80 2.68
C LEU A 147 8.47 -8.24 1.86
N GLU A 148 9.46 -9.07 1.59
CA GLU A 148 10.61 -8.70 0.81
C GLU A 148 10.99 -9.84 -0.13
N GLU A 149 11.14 -9.55 -1.42
CA GLU A 149 11.52 -10.56 -2.40
C GLU A 149 12.97 -11.00 -2.18
N ILE A 150 13.19 -12.31 -2.15
CA ILE A 150 14.51 -12.92 -2.03
C ILE A 150 15.24 -12.70 -3.36
N LYS A 151 16.42 -12.09 -3.30
CA LYS A 151 17.26 -11.82 -4.48
C LYS A 151 18.20 -12.98 -4.78
#